data_96695fcd580cd349535c3ac2f537a3b9
#
_entry.id   96695fcd580cd349535c3ac2f537a3b9
#
_cell.length_a   1.000
_cell.length_b   1.000
_cell.length_c   1.000
_cell.angle_alpha   90.00
_cell.angle_beta   90.00
_cell.angle_gamma   90.00
#
_symmetry.space_group_name_H-M   'P 1'
#
loop_
_entity.id
_entity.type
_entity.pdbx_description
1 polymer ?
#
loop_
_entity_poly.entity_id
_entity_poly.type
_entity_poly.pdbx_seq_one_letter_code
_entity_poly.pdbx_strand_id
1 'polypeptide(L)'
;MGFAAARLHGQAAPTASRVGDLQIGATFSLANTDYRPNYFKGYGFYSTYDFKYHVGIEGEFHQINDPDATEGIYERTYEIGPRYVLHYGRFAPYAKVMYGRGVFNYPPVSGDPKIGPIANLAYNIFAIGAGIDYHVLPALNVRADYEYQQWLSFPPNGLTPKIISVGAAYRFH
;
A
#
# COMPACT_ATOMS: atom_id res chain seq x y z
N MET A 1 -6.85 -66.14 -21.73
CA MET A 1 -6.90 -64.81 -22.36
C MET A 1 -6.93 -63.77 -21.22
N GLY A 2 -5.78 -63.20 -20.91
CA GLY A 2 -5.64 -62.19 -19.83
C GLY A 2 -5.55 -60.82 -20.44
N PHE A 3 -6.47 -59.90 -20.08
CA PHE A 3 -6.42 -58.51 -20.48
C PHE A 3 -5.50 -57.73 -19.49
N ALA A 4 -4.35 -57.30 -19.99
CA ALA A 4 -3.48 -56.37 -19.28
C ALA A 4 -4.08 -54.96 -19.40
N ALA A 5 -4.62 -54.43 -18.30
CA ALA A 5 -5.04 -53.02 -18.20
C ALA A 5 -3.80 -52.13 -18.03
N ALA A 6 -3.39 -51.44 -19.09
CA ALA A 6 -2.37 -50.39 -19.03
C ALA A 6 -2.91 -49.21 -18.25
N ARG A 7 -2.37 -48.93 -17.06
CA ARG A 7 -2.62 -47.72 -16.32
C ARG A 7 -1.83 -46.57 -16.97
N LEU A 8 -2.52 -45.76 -17.75
CA LEU A 8 -2.01 -44.47 -18.21
C LEU A 8 -1.96 -43.50 -17.01
N HIS A 9 -0.78 -43.34 -16.42
CA HIS A 9 -0.52 -42.25 -15.51
C HIS A 9 -0.32 -41.00 -16.36
N GLY A 10 -1.39 -40.27 -16.59
CA GLY A 10 -1.31 -38.92 -17.12
C GLY A 10 -0.68 -38.01 -16.03
N GLN A 11 0.63 -37.88 -16.07
CA GLN A 11 1.30 -36.82 -15.35
C GLN A 11 0.94 -35.51 -16.06
N ALA A 12 -0.03 -34.75 -15.50
CA ALA A 12 -0.19 -33.36 -15.84
C ALA A 12 1.07 -32.66 -15.33
N ALA A 13 2.03 -32.45 -16.20
CA ALA A 13 3.16 -31.58 -15.89
C ALA A 13 2.59 -30.20 -15.62
N PRO A 14 2.93 -29.54 -14.47
CA PRO A 14 2.51 -28.16 -14.21
C PRO A 14 3.30 -27.27 -15.15
N THR A 15 2.78 -27.03 -16.34
CA THR A 15 3.38 -26.15 -17.36
C THR A 15 3.05 -24.67 -17.15
N ALA A 16 2.32 -24.31 -16.10
CA ALA A 16 2.15 -22.95 -15.71
C ALA A 16 3.40 -22.46 -14.97
N SER A 17 4.41 -22.04 -15.71
CA SER A 17 5.47 -21.22 -15.11
C SER A 17 4.81 -19.95 -14.58
N ARG A 18 4.84 -19.77 -13.27
CA ARG A 18 4.27 -18.61 -12.58
C ARG A 18 4.86 -17.34 -13.18
N VAL A 19 4.02 -16.50 -13.77
CA VAL A 19 4.45 -15.28 -14.45
C VAL A 19 4.74 -14.17 -13.44
N GLY A 20 4.14 -14.24 -12.23
CA GLY A 20 4.33 -13.24 -11.19
C GLY A 20 3.74 -13.69 -9.85
N ASP A 21 3.95 -12.87 -8.83
CA ASP A 21 3.48 -13.04 -7.46
C ASP A 21 2.51 -11.93 -7.10
N LEU A 22 1.23 -12.28 -6.92
CA LEU A 22 0.18 -11.34 -6.53
C LEU A 22 0.00 -11.38 -5.02
N GLN A 23 -0.02 -10.20 -4.40
CA GLN A 23 -0.32 -10.05 -2.99
C GLN A 23 -1.39 -8.97 -2.79
N ILE A 24 -2.29 -9.19 -1.84
CA ILE A 24 -3.27 -8.19 -1.42
C ILE A 24 -3.21 -8.10 0.11
N GLY A 25 -3.07 -6.90 0.62
CA GLY A 25 -2.85 -6.67 2.03
C GLY A 25 -3.54 -5.43 2.58
N ALA A 26 -3.52 -5.35 3.91
CA ALA A 26 -3.98 -4.20 4.66
C ALA A 26 -2.90 -3.75 5.65
N THR A 27 -2.86 -2.46 5.92
CA THR A 27 -1.89 -1.83 6.82
C THR A 27 -2.58 -0.97 7.86
N PHE A 28 -1.94 -0.83 9.00
CA PHE A 28 -2.14 0.24 9.95
C PHE A 28 -1.00 1.24 9.82
N SER A 29 -1.31 2.54 9.80
CA SER A 29 -0.34 3.59 9.48
C SER A 29 -0.30 4.66 10.57
N LEU A 30 0.92 5.16 10.80
CA LEU A 30 1.18 6.35 11.60
C LEU A 30 1.86 7.37 10.68
N ALA A 31 1.29 8.57 10.59
CA ALA A 31 1.81 9.62 9.75
C ALA A 31 2.23 10.84 10.58
N ASN A 32 3.39 11.36 10.24
CA ASN A 32 3.82 12.68 10.69
C ASN A 32 3.49 13.66 9.57
N THR A 33 2.50 14.51 9.82
CA THR A 33 2.07 15.55 8.89
C THR A 33 2.81 16.85 9.21
N ASP A 34 3.25 17.58 8.19
CA ASP A 34 4.09 18.78 8.42
C ASP A 34 3.38 19.94 9.10
N TYR A 35 2.04 19.92 9.14
CA TYR A 35 1.23 21.03 9.64
C TYR A 35 0.74 20.85 11.09
N ARG A 36 0.93 19.65 11.67
CA ARG A 36 0.54 19.37 13.07
C ARG A 36 1.62 18.59 13.81
N PRO A 37 1.80 18.88 15.12
CA PRO A 37 2.79 18.17 15.94
C PRO A 37 2.39 16.73 16.30
N ASN A 38 1.11 16.40 16.17
CA ASN A 38 0.57 15.09 16.53
C ASN A 38 0.68 14.11 15.38
N TYR A 39 0.95 12.85 15.71
CA TYR A 39 0.91 11.77 14.72
C TYR A 39 -0.53 11.43 14.37
N PHE A 40 -0.83 11.42 13.07
CA PHE A 40 -2.10 10.94 12.55
C PHE A 40 -2.08 9.42 12.48
N LYS A 41 -3.25 8.82 12.68
CA LYS A 41 -3.44 7.37 12.62
C LYS A 41 -4.33 7.02 11.44
N GLY A 42 -4.02 5.91 10.80
CA GLY A 42 -4.79 5.50 9.65
C GLY A 42 -4.69 4.02 9.33
N TYR A 43 -5.30 3.69 8.22
CA TYR A 43 -5.25 2.36 7.64
C TYR A 43 -5.03 2.47 6.13
N GLY A 44 -4.55 1.41 5.56
CA GLY A 44 -4.34 1.32 4.12
C GLY A 44 -4.66 -0.07 3.59
N PHE A 45 -4.76 -0.13 2.27
CA PHE A 45 -4.84 -1.37 1.51
C PHE A 45 -3.83 -1.29 0.38
N TYR A 46 -3.21 -2.40 0.06
CA TYR A 46 -2.28 -2.47 -1.04
C TYR A 46 -2.44 -3.76 -1.84
N SER A 47 -2.05 -3.68 -3.09
CA SER A 47 -1.90 -4.82 -3.96
C SER A 47 -0.58 -4.73 -4.69
N THR A 48 0.20 -5.80 -4.68
CA THR A 48 1.46 -5.89 -5.41
C THR A 48 1.42 -7.01 -6.42
N TYR A 49 2.03 -6.77 -7.56
CA TYR A 49 2.29 -7.80 -8.54
C TYR A 49 3.77 -7.77 -8.91
N ASP A 50 4.53 -8.73 -8.38
CA ASP A 50 5.95 -8.84 -8.64
C ASP A 50 6.18 -9.74 -9.87
N PHE A 51 6.80 -9.17 -10.90
CA PHE A 51 7.23 -9.88 -12.08
C PHE A 51 8.47 -10.73 -11.79
N LYS A 52 8.93 -11.49 -12.78
CA LYS A 52 10.24 -12.14 -12.69
C LYS A 52 11.34 -11.07 -12.53
N TYR A 53 12.40 -11.39 -11.74
CA TYR A 53 13.62 -10.58 -11.64
C TYR A 53 13.55 -9.27 -10.85
N HIS A 54 12.84 -9.22 -9.76
CA HIS A 54 12.91 -8.12 -8.80
C HIS A 54 12.09 -6.87 -9.14
N VAL A 55 11.36 -6.84 -10.23
CA VAL A 55 10.53 -5.69 -10.60
C VAL A 55 9.06 -6.03 -10.42
N GLY A 56 8.32 -5.15 -9.80
CA GLY A 56 6.88 -5.27 -9.61
C GLY A 56 6.17 -3.93 -9.78
N ILE A 57 4.86 -3.98 -9.66
CA ILE A 57 3.99 -2.83 -9.56
C ILE A 57 3.22 -2.91 -8.25
N GLU A 58 3.02 -1.77 -7.60
CA GLU A 58 2.23 -1.65 -6.39
C GLU A 58 1.15 -0.61 -6.59
N GLY A 59 -0.08 -0.96 -6.17
CA GLY A 59 -1.18 -0.01 -6.00
C GLY A 59 -1.49 0.10 -4.52
N GLU A 60 -1.68 1.31 -4.02
CA GLU A 60 -1.84 1.58 -2.60
C GLU A 60 -2.93 2.62 -2.34
N PHE A 61 -3.63 2.41 -1.23
CA PHE A 61 -4.63 3.32 -0.69
C PHE A 61 -4.31 3.57 0.78
N HIS A 62 -4.27 4.83 1.20
CA HIS A 62 -4.19 5.23 2.59
C HIS A 62 -5.35 6.14 2.97
N GLN A 63 -5.83 5.99 4.19
CA GLN A 63 -6.65 6.98 4.86
C GLN A 63 -6.09 7.24 6.24
N ILE A 64 -5.69 8.47 6.48
CA ILE A 64 -5.03 8.95 7.69
C ILE A 64 -5.92 10.03 8.29
N ASN A 65 -6.25 9.88 9.58
CA ASN A 65 -7.18 10.75 10.26
C ASN A 65 -6.46 11.48 11.40
N ASP A 66 -6.84 12.73 11.62
CA ASP A 66 -6.42 13.48 12.80
C ASP A 66 -6.97 12.79 14.05
N PRO A 67 -6.14 12.56 15.08
CA PRO A 67 -6.60 12.01 16.35
C PRO A 67 -7.54 12.96 17.10
N ASP A 68 -7.55 14.25 16.76
CA ASP A 68 -8.49 15.22 17.31
C ASP A 68 -9.83 15.15 16.57
N ALA A 69 -10.78 14.43 17.17
CA ALA A 69 -12.07 14.11 16.56
C ALA A 69 -12.96 15.35 16.30
N THR A 70 -12.63 16.52 16.88
CA THR A 70 -13.45 17.73 16.77
C THR A 70 -13.33 18.41 15.42
N GLU A 71 -12.21 18.23 14.71
CA GLU A 71 -11.96 18.93 13.45
C GLU A 71 -12.25 18.07 12.20
N GLY A 72 -12.27 16.73 12.33
CA GLY A 72 -12.61 15.82 11.23
C GLY A 72 -11.66 15.90 10.03
N ILE A 73 -10.40 16.32 10.26
CA ILE A 73 -9.39 16.39 9.20
C ILE A 73 -8.96 14.97 8.82
N TYR A 74 -8.93 14.69 7.54
CA TYR A 74 -8.32 13.47 7.03
C TYR A 74 -7.56 13.71 5.72
N GLU A 75 -6.57 12.88 5.50
CA GLU A 75 -5.85 12.74 4.24
C GLU A 75 -6.13 11.37 3.66
N ARG A 76 -6.48 11.32 2.39
CA ARG A 76 -6.72 10.07 1.67
C ARG A 76 -5.91 10.06 0.40
N THR A 77 -5.15 8.98 0.18
CA THR A 77 -4.28 8.86 -0.99
C THR A 77 -4.60 7.60 -1.79
N TYR A 78 -4.41 7.70 -3.09
CA TYR A 78 -4.52 6.63 -4.07
C TYR A 78 -3.29 6.68 -4.96
N GLU A 79 -2.47 5.66 -4.89
CA GLU A 79 -1.14 5.68 -5.48
C GLU A 79 -0.89 4.40 -6.28
N ILE A 80 -0.09 4.53 -7.32
CA ILE A 80 0.37 3.40 -8.12
C ILE A 80 1.79 3.68 -8.59
N GLY A 81 2.62 2.64 -8.63
CA GLY A 81 3.97 2.81 -9.15
C GLY A 81 4.80 1.53 -9.17
N PRO A 82 6.00 1.62 -9.75
CA PRO A 82 6.93 0.51 -9.76
C PRO A 82 7.54 0.29 -8.37
N ARG A 83 7.82 -0.99 -8.09
CA ARG A 83 8.63 -1.43 -6.96
C ARG A 83 9.78 -2.29 -7.40
N TYR A 84 10.89 -2.21 -6.69
CA TYR A 84 12.03 -3.10 -6.84
C TYR A 84 12.20 -3.92 -5.57
N VAL A 85 12.15 -5.25 -5.68
CA VAL A 85 12.16 -6.18 -4.56
C VAL A 85 13.36 -7.14 -4.66
N LEU A 86 14.03 -7.35 -3.53
CA LEU A 86 15.12 -8.32 -3.40
C LEU A 86 14.61 -9.49 -2.55
N HIS A 87 15.01 -10.72 -2.89
CA HIS A 87 14.54 -11.91 -2.19
C HIS A 87 15.71 -12.57 -1.44
N TYR A 88 15.66 -12.55 -0.12
CA TYR A 88 16.63 -13.18 0.78
C TYR A 88 15.93 -14.21 1.70
N GLY A 89 15.64 -15.38 1.16
CA GLY A 89 14.90 -16.43 1.89
C GLY A 89 13.49 -15.98 2.25
N ARG A 90 13.23 -15.70 3.53
CA ARG A 90 11.93 -15.22 4.00
C ARG A 90 11.81 -13.70 4.00
N PHE A 91 12.89 -12.99 3.78
CA PHE A 91 12.91 -11.52 3.77
C PHE A 91 12.91 -11.01 2.33
N ALA A 92 12.04 -10.07 2.06
CA ALA A 92 11.92 -9.42 0.78
C ALA A 92 11.94 -7.88 0.96
N PRO A 93 13.11 -7.26 1.17
CA PRO A 93 13.23 -5.82 1.19
C PRO A 93 12.91 -5.24 -0.19
N TYR A 94 12.28 -4.06 -0.19
CA TYR A 94 11.91 -3.38 -1.43
C TYR A 94 12.05 -1.86 -1.31
N ALA A 95 12.11 -1.23 -2.48
CA ALA A 95 11.95 0.21 -2.64
C ALA A 95 10.84 0.47 -3.68
N LYS A 96 10.10 1.55 -3.52
CA LYS A 96 9.01 1.93 -4.42
C LYS A 96 9.05 3.41 -4.77
N VAL A 97 8.53 3.71 -5.95
CA VAL A 97 8.27 5.08 -6.40
C VAL A 97 6.83 5.12 -6.85
N MET A 98 6.05 6.00 -6.26
CA MET A 98 4.61 6.05 -6.45
C MET A 98 4.18 7.40 -7.01
N TYR A 99 3.11 7.39 -7.79
CA TYR A 99 2.43 8.60 -8.25
C TYR A 99 0.93 8.41 -8.06
N GLY A 100 0.25 9.48 -7.66
CA GLY A 100 -1.17 9.34 -7.39
C GLY A 100 -1.91 10.64 -7.11
N ARG A 101 -3.04 10.48 -6.43
CA ARG A 101 -3.92 11.58 -6.00
C ARG A 101 -4.13 11.52 -4.51
N GLY A 102 -3.95 12.66 -3.85
CA GLY A 102 -4.31 12.88 -2.45
C GLY A 102 -5.52 13.77 -2.34
N VAL A 103 -6.41 13.43 -1.43
CA VAL A 103 -7.59 14.21 -1.07
C VAL A 103 -7.44 14.69 0.35
N PHE A 104 -7.45 16.01 0.51
CA PHE A 104 -7.39 16.68 1.81
C PHE A 104 -8.77 17.22 2.18
N ASN A 105 -9.26 16.86 3.36
CA ASN A 105 -10.52 17.35 3.89
C ASN A 105 -10.29 18.56 4.79
N TYR A 106 -10.77 19.72 4.35
CA TYR A 106 -10.71 20.96 5.12
C TYR A 106 -11.91 21.05 6.06
N PRO A 107 -11.68 21.22 7.38
CA PRO A 107 -12.78 21.32 8.34
C PRO A 107 -13.56 22.64 8.17
N PRO A 108 -14.81 22.71 8.67
CA PRO A 108 -15.59 23.94 8.65
C PRO A 108 -14.97 25.02 9.55
N VAL A 109 -14.96 26.27 9.09
CA VAL A 109 -14.39 27.42 9.84
C VAL A 109 -15.10 27.64 11.19
N SER A 110 -16.36 27.25 11.31
CA SER A 110 -17.19 27.49 12.50
C SER A 110 -17.12 26.39 13.56
N GLY A 111 -16.44 25.29 13.31
CA GLY A 111 -16.43 24.13 14.21
C GLY A 111 -17.79 23.44 14.38
N ASP A 112 -18.82 23.85 13.62
CA ASP A 112 -20.13 23.20 13.66
C ASP A 112 -20.15 21.99 12.72
N PRO A 113 -20.23 20.76 13.24
CA PRO A 113 -20.21 19.54 12.42
C PRO A 113 -21.41 19.41 11.46
N LYS A 114 -22.45 20.23 11.65
CA LYS A 114 -23.63 20.25 10.77
C LYS A 114 -23.38 20.98 9.45
N ILE A 115 -22.35 21.81 9.39
CA ILE A 115 -22.04 22.61 8.17
C ILE A 115 -21.29 21.79 7.14
N GLY A 116 -20.73 20.64 7.54
CA GLY A 116 -19.91 19.78 6.68
C GLY A 116 -18.53 20.39 6.33
N PRO A 117 -17.69 19.68 5.58
CA PRO A 117 -16.37 20.18 5.18
C PRO A 117 -16.51 21.38 4.23
N ILE A 118 -15.65 22.40 4.40
CA ILE A 118 -15.61 23.58 3.51
C ILE A 118 -15.18 23.18 2.12
N ALA A 119 -14.19 22.32 2.01
CA ALA A 119 -13.66 21.83 0.76
C ALA A 119 -13.04 20.45 0.93
N ASN A 120 -13.16 19.67 -0.12
CA ASN A 120 -12.50 18.38 -0.28
C ASN A 120 -11.67 18.46 -1.56
N LEU A 121 -10.41 18.90 -1.43
CA LEU A 121 -9.55 19.22 -2.56
C LEU A 121 -8.59 18.07 -2.86
N ALA A 122 -8.42 17.80 -4.15
CA ALA A 122 -7.55 16.74 -4.62
C ALA A 122 -6.28 17.29 -5.26
N TYR A 123 -5.13 16.76 -4.85
CA TYR A 123 -3.80 17.14 -5.30
C TYR A 123 -3.09 15.96 -5.94
N ASN A 124 -2.15 16.23 -6.83
CA ASN A 124 -1.25 15.20 -7.32
C ASN A 124 -0.19 14.93 -6.26
N ILE A 125 0.15 13.66 -6.07
CA ILE A 125 1.19 13.22 -5.16
C ILE A 125 2.27 12.46 -5.89
N PHE A 126 3.50 12.66 -5.41
CA PHE A 126 4.64 11.83 -5.72
C PHE A 126 5.16 11.25 -4.40
N ALA A 127 5.42 9.96 -4.36
CA ALA A 127 5.94 9.32 -3.17
C ALA A 127 7.13 8.42 -3.47
N ILE A 128 8.03 8.33 -2.50
CA ILE A 128 9.12 7.36 -2.48
C ILE A 128 9.02 6.57 -1.18
N GLY A 129 9.21 5.28 -1.26
CA GLY A 129 9.12 4.41 -0.09
C GLY A 129 10.10 3.26 -0.12
N ALA A 130 10.31 2.69 1.05
CA ALA A 130 11.06 1.47 1.24
C ALA A 130 10.46 0.65 2.37
N GLY A 131 10.55 -0.66 2.26
CA GLY A 131 10.00 -1.55 3.26
C GLY A 131 10.57 -2.95 3.18
N ILE A 132 9.97 -3.81 3.97
CA ILE A 132 10.31 -5.22 4.00
C ILE A 132 9.05 -6.06 4.12
N ASP A 133 8.91 -7.05 3.25
CA ASP A 133 7.93 -8.12 3.36
C ASP A 133 8.61 -9.34 4.02
N TYR A 134 8.00 -9.89 5.06
CA TYR A 134 8.46 -11.11 5.71
C TYR A 134 7.47 -12.24 5.48
N HIS A 135 7.92 -13.32 4.86
CA HIS A 135 7.12 -14.52 4.57
C HIS A 135 6.95 -15.37 5.83
N VAL A 136 5.85 -15.18 6.56
CA VAL A 136 5.52 -15.96 7.76
C VAL A 136 5.09 -17.37 7.38
N LEU A 137 4.15 -17.45 6.44
CA LEU A 137 3.63 -18.70 5.85
C LEU A 137 3.70 -18.59 4.31
N PRO A 138 3.55 -19.71 3.58
CA PRO A 138 3.52 -19.66 2.10
C PRO A 138 2.52 -18.63 1.56
N ALA A 139 1.34 -18.52 2.19
CA ALA A 139 0.25 -17.64 1.75
C ALA A 139 0.13 -16.34 2.58
N LEU A 140 0.99 -16.11 3.59
CA LEU A 140 0.87 -14.97 4.50
C LEU A 140 2.20 -14.23 4.65
N ASN A 141 2.17 -12.94 4.32
CA ASN A 141 3.28 -12.01 4.54
C ASN A 141 2.91 -10.99 5.60
N VAL A 142 3.91 -10.53 6.35
CA VAL A 142 3.85 -9.35 7.22
C VAL A 142 4.74 -8.28 6.60
N ARG A 143 4.26 -7.04 6.59
CA ARG A 143 4.94 -5.90 5.99
C ARG A 143 5.28 -4.83 7.03
N ALA A 144 6.45 -4.23 6.90
CA ALA A 144 6.79 -2.93 7.47
C ALA A 144 7.23 -2.01 6.34
N ASP A 145 6.68 -0.81 6.27
CA ASP A 145 6.88 0.15 5.19
C ASP A 145 7.12 1.55 5.74
N TYR A 146 7.97 2.30 5.07
CA TYR A 146 8.16 3.73 5.27
C TYR A 146 7.98 4.44 3.95
N GLU A 147 7.16 5.50 3.94
CA GLU A 147 6.87 6.29 2.76
C GLU A 147 7.00 7.79 3.05
N TYR A 148 7.63 8.49 2.15
CA TYR A 148 7.70 9.94 2.09
C TYR A 148 6.89 10.41 0.89
N GLN A 149 5.85 11.18 1.16
CA GLN A 149 4.97 11.75 0.13
C GLN A 149 5.31 13.22 -0.09
N GLN A 150 5.09 13.70 -1.31
CA GLN A 150 5.09 15.11 -1.66
C GLN A 150 3.80 15.43 -2.41
N TRP A 151 2.98 16.27 -1.80
CA TRP A 151 1.73 16.76 -2.39
C TRP A 151 2.01 18.01 -3.20
N LEU A 152 1.88 17.90 -4.50
CA LEU A 152 2.20 18.96 -5.44
C LEU A 152 1.10 20.01 -5.43
N SER A 153 1.51 21.30 -5.42
CA SER A 153 0.59 22.45 -5.45
C SER A 153 -0.35 22.55 -4.22
N PHE A 154 -0.04 21.87 -3.11
CA PHE A 154 -0.73 22.09 -1.85
C PHE A 154 -0.30 23.45 -1.25
N PRO A 155 -1.25 24.36 -0.91
CA PRO A 155 -0.89 25.66 -0.36
C PRO A 155 -0.31 25.59 1.06
N PRO A 156 0.66 26.45 1.46
CA PRO A 156 1.36 27.42 0.61
C PRO A 156 2.58 26.85 -0.14
N ASN A 157 3.20 25.77 0.34
CA ASN A 157 4.50 25.29 -0.15
C ASN A 157 4.54 23.77 -0.45
N GLY A 158 3.39 23.13 -0.58
CA GLY A 158 3.30 21.67 -0.64
C GLY A 158 3.10 21.05 0.74
N LEU A 159 2.80 19.77 0.78
CA LEU A 159 2.67 18.97 2.00
C LEU A 159 3.58 17.75 1.85
N THR A 160 4.31 17.40 2.91
CA THR A 160 5.28 16.31 2.87
C THR A 160 5.10 15.30 4.01
N PRO A 161 3.98 14.57 4.04
CA PRO A 161 3.72 13.55 5.06
C PRO A 161 4.78 12.44 5.02
N LYS A 162 5.13 11.96 6.21
CA LYS A 162 5.98 10.78 6.41
C LYS A 162 5.14 9.71 7.07
N ILE A 163 5.00 8.58 6.41
CA ILE A 163 4.09 7.51 6.82
C ILE A 163 4.92 6.28 7.19
N ILE A 164 4.66 5.72 8.36
CA ILE A 164 5.15 4.41 8.76
C ILE A 164 3.95 3.48 8.82
N SER A 165 4.02 2.34 8.13
CA SER A 165 2.94 1.38 8.06
C SER A 165 3.42 -0.01 8.46
N VAL A 166 2.55 -0.75 9.15
CA VAL A 166 2.72 -2.16 9.42
C VAL A 166 1.45 -2.91 9.00
N GLY A 167 1.60 -4.09 8.43
CA GLY A 167 0.44 -4.80 7.92
C GLY A 167 0.68 -6.24 7.58
N ALA A 168 -0.32 -6.86 6.96
CA ALA A 168 -0.26 -8.22 6.49
C ALA A 168 -0.93 -8.37 5.13
N ALA A 169 -0.45 -9.31 4.33
CA ALA A 169 -0.97 -9.62 3.01
C ALA A 169 -1.18 -11.11 2.81
N TYR A 170 -2.21 -11.41 2.06
CA TYR A 170 -2.40 -12.72 1.46
C TYR A 170 -1.66 -12.79 0.12
N ARG A 171 -0.87 -13.83 -0.04
CA ARG A 171 -0.10 -14.14 -1.24
C ARG A 171 -0.81 -15.24 -2.02
N PHE A 172 -1.20 -14.93 -3.23
CA PHE A 172 -1.84 -15.89 -4.11
C PHE A 172 -0.81 -16.84 -4.74
N HIS A 173 -1.12 -18.14 -4.68
CA HIS A 173 -0.23 -19.21 -5.18
C HIS A 173 -0.75 -19.80 -6.47
#